data_1fddd067a486c293bd9ddde0547b675b
#
_entry.id   1fddd067a486c293bd9ddde0547b675b
#
_cell.length_a   1.000
_cell.length_b   1.000
_cell.length_c   1.000
_cell.angle_alpha   90.00
_cell.angle_beta   90.00
_cell.angle_gamma   90.00
#
_symmetry.space_group_name_H-M   'P 1'
#
loop_
_entity.id
_entity.type
_entity.pdbx_description
1 polymer ?
#
loop_
_entity_poly.entity_id
_entity_poly.type
_entity_poly.pdbx_seq_one_letter_code
_entity_poly.pdbx_strand_id
1 'polypeptide(L)'
;MKKDRVFASPPQKKFEFDETVAAVFDDMLERSVPFYREVLDLTVRLILRRGREELRLLDLGCSTARLLLELHRAGLRGELRGIDNSVAMIERARKKCAAFGAEEIVLELADILEVPIEGVDVVTANYTLQFIRPLQRPALVRRIYEGLNEGGEFYFSEKVLFDDPRLDKEMIEIYYDYKRKQGYSDYEIASKREALENVLIPFTIEENLRLCREAGFSRVDTVFQWANFVTFRAEK
;
A
#
# COMPACT_ATOMS: atom_id res chain seq x y z
N MET A 1 18.38 -6.99 8.48
CA MET A 1 17.07 -7.39 7.91
C MET A 1 17.21 -8.77 7.30
N LYS A 2 16.27 -9.69 7.53
CA LYS A 2 16.27 -11.01 6.87
C LYS A 2 15.98 -10.82 5.39
N LYS A 3 16.75 -11.50 4.51
CA LYS A 3 16.56 -11.44 3.06
C LYS A 3 15.32 -12.25 2.64
N ASP A 4 14.49 -11.69 1.77
CA ASP A 4 13.35 -12.39 1.17
C ASP A 4 13.82 -13.57 0.30
N ARG A 5 13.36 -14.78 0.67
CA ARG A 5 13.54 -16.04 -0.05
C ARG A 5 12.25 -16.88 -0.05
N VAL A 6 11.12 -16.24 0.20
CA VAL A 6 9.80 -16.92 0.30
C VAL A 6 9.50 -17.76 -0.94
N PHE A 7 9.91 -17.27 -2.11
CA PHE A 7 9.66 -17.93 -3.40
C PHE A 7 10.88 -18.67 -3.97
N ALA A 8 11.92 -18.89 -3.17
CA ALA A 8 13.09 -19.69 -3.60
C ALA A 8 12.78 -21.20 -3.73
N SER A 9 11.66 -21.66 -3.16
CA SER A 9 11.13 -23.02 -3.27
C SER A 9 9.67 -22.99 -3.73
N PRO A 10 9.13 -24.08 -4.29
CA PRO A 10 7.73 -24.14 -4.70
C PRO A 10 6.79 -23.77 -3.55
N PRO A 11 5.78 -22.90 -3.81
CA PRO A 11 4.82 -22.54 -2.78
C PRO A 11 4.01 -23.76 -2.37
N GLN A 12 3.94 -24.04 -1.07
CA GLN A 12 3.14 -25.14 -0.53
C GLN A 12 1.67 -24.78 -0.32
N LYS A 13 1.33 -23.47 -0.40
CA LYS A 13 -0.02 -22.93 -0.23
C LYS A 13 -0.18 -21.65 -1.07
N LYS A 14 -1.41 -21.18 -1.20
CA LYS A 14 -1.71 -19.86 -1.76
C LYS A 14 -0.99 -18.76 -0.96
N PHE A 15 -0.71 -17.64 -1.62
CA PHE A 15 -0.07 -16.49 -0.96
C PHE A 15 -0.95 -15.96 0.19
N GLU A 16 -0.34 -15.84 1.35
CA GLU A 16 -0.92 -15.25 2.56
C GLU A 16 0.12 -14.39 3.26
N PHE A 17 -0.34 -13.34 3.93
CA PHE A 17 0.51 -12.47 4.75
C PHE A 17 0.75 -13.11 6.13
N ASP A 18 1.39 -14.29 6.15
CA ASP A 18 1.71 -15.07 7.33
C ASP A 18 3.02 -14.64 8.01
N GLU A 19 3.42 -15.36 9.08
CA GLU A 19 4.66 -15.08 9.82
C GLU A 19 5.92 -15.14 8.95
N THR A 20 5.96 -16.07 7.97
CA THR A 20 7.11 -16.23 7.06
C THR A 20 7.27 -15.00 6.19
N VAL A 21 6.16 -14.53 5.62
CA VAL A 21 6.12 -13.30 4.80
C VAL A 21 6.40 -12.09 5.68
N ALA A 22 5.75 -11.95 6.84
CA ALA A 22 5.95 -10.82 7.75
C ALA A 22 7.41 -10.68 8.20
N ALA A 23 8.12 -11.79 8.40
CA ALA A 23 9.53 -11.78 8.84
C ALA A 23 10.48 -11.13 7.82
N VAL A 24 10.14 -11.14 6.54
CA VAL A 24 10.96 -10.61 5.43
C VAL A 24 10.28 -9.49 4.64
N PHE A 25 9.11 -9.04 5.10
CA PHE A 25 8.22 -8.16 4.32
C PHE A 25 8.87 -6.84 3.91
N ASP A 26 9.60 -6.21 4.81
CA ASP A 26 10.28 -4.94 4.50
C ASP A 26 11.35 -5.13 3.39
N ASP A 27 12.15 -6.23 3.43
CA ASP A 27 13.09 -6.57 2.35
C ASP A 27 12.36 -6.92 1.05
N MET A 28 11.23 -7.64 1.17
CA MET A 28 10.39 -7.99 0.04
C MET A 28 9.86 -6.74 -0.67
N LEU A 29 9.38 -5.74 0.06
CA LEU A 29 8.90 -4.48 -0.51
C LEU A 29 10.04 -3.72 -1.21
N GLU A 30 11.16 -3.52 -0.51
CA GLU A 30 12.31 -2.77 -1.05
C GLU A 30 12.89 -3.38 -2.32
N ARG A 31 12.87 -4.70 -2.45
CA ARG A 31 13.43 -5.42 -3.61
C ARG A 31 12.40 -5.69 -4.71
N SER A 32 11.12 -5.79 -4.40
CA SER A 32 10.11 -6.16 -5.41
C SER A 32 9.14 -5.05 -5.77
N VAL A 33 9.12 -3.94 -5.04
CA VAL A 33 8.34 -2.75 -5.42
C VAL A 33 9.31 -1.67 -5.87
N PRO A 34 9.30 -1.28 -7.15
CA PRO A 34 10.21 -0.27 -7.67
C PRO A 34 10.04 1.08 -6.94
N PHE A 35 11.17 1.67 -6.56
CA PHE A 35 11.21 2.99 -5.90
C PHE A 35 10.35 3.09 -4.64
N TYR A 36 10.23 1.97 -3.90
CA TYR A 36 9.37 1.91 -2.72
C TYR A 36 9.71 3.00 -1.67
N ARG A 37 11.03 3.23 -1.44
CA ARG A 37 11.47 4.24 -0.47
C ARG A 37 11.16 5.65 -0.93
N GLU A 38 11.35 5.92 -2.21
CA GLU A 38 11.09 7.23 -2.83
C GLU A 38 9.59 7.55 -2.83
N VAL A 39 8.75 6.56 -3.12
CA VAL A 39 7.28 6.70 -3.03
C VAL A 39 6.85 6.96 -1.59
N LEU A 40 7.43 6.25 -0.63
CA LEU A 40 7.15 6.44 0.79
C LEU A 40 7.56 7.85 1.24
N ASP A 41 8.77 8.30 0.92
CA ASP A 41 9.26 9.66 1.24
C ASP A 41 8.40 10.73 0.57
N LEU A 42 8.03 10.54 -0.69
CA LEU A 42 7.12 11.45 -1.40
C LEU A 42 5.77 11.57 -0.69
N THR A 43 5.17 10.45 -0.32
CA THR A 43 3.87 10.42 0.39
C THR A 43 3.98 11.13 1.73
N VAL A 44 5.01 10.84 2.53
CA VAL A 44 5.28 11.52 3.80
C VAL A 44 5.41 13.03 3.60
N ARG A 45 6.20 13.47 2.61
CA ARG A 45 6.38 14.91 2.30
C ARG A 45 5.09 15.59 1.87
N LEU A 46 4.27 14.94 1.07
CA LEU A 46 2.97 15.48 0.64
C LEU A 46 2.04 15.65 1.85
N ILE A 47 1.96 14.67 2.74
CA ILE A 47 1.16 14.73 3.96
C ILE A 47 1.63 15.89 4.87
N LEU A 48 2.94 16.01 5.11
CA LEU A 48 3.51 17.07 5.96
C LEU A 48 3.31 18.47 5.38
N ARG A 49 3.30 18.63 4.05
CA ARG A 49 3.07 19.92 3.37
C ARG A 49 1.65 20.47 3.51
N ARG A 50 0.71 19.70 4.08
CA ARG A 50 -0.63 20.21 4.43
C ARG A 50 -0.57 21.34 5.45
N GLY A 51 0.55 21.49 6.15
CA GLY A 51 0.78 22.60 7.09
C GLY A 51 -0.07 22.54 8.36
N ARG A 52 -0.71 21.41 8.65
CA ARG A 52 -1.41 21.17 9.91
C ARG A 52 -0.47 20.49 10.89
N GLU A 53 -0.39 21.01 12.11
CA GLU A 53 0.46 20.46 13.16
C GLU A 53 -0.07 19.12 13.67
N GLU A 54 -1.40 18.93 13.68
CA GLU A 54 -2.07 17.73 14.11
C GLU A 54 -2.96 17.20 12.99
N LEU A 55 -2.84 15.91 12.69
CA LEU A 55 -3.65 15.21 11.71
C LEU A 55 -4.18 13.90 12.29
N ARG A 56 -5.41 13.55 11.89
CA ARG A 56 -5.95 12.21 12.05
C ARG A 56 -5.68 11.43 10.77
N LEU A 57 -4.79 10.45 10.84
CA LEU A 57 -4.39 9.63 9.70
C LEU A 57 -4.74 8.17 9.93
N LEU A 58 -5.35 7.56 8.92
CA LEU A 58 -5.71 6.15 8.89
C LEU A 58 -4.98 5.45 7.74
N ASP A 59 -4.15 4.45 8.06
CA ASP A 59 -3.44 3.61 7.09
C ASP A 59 -4.16 2.26 6.94
N LEU A 60 -4.81 2.04 5.80
CA LEU A 60 -5.55 0.83 5.46
C LEU A 60 -4.60 -0.20 4.81
N GLY A 61 -4.45 -1.36 5.46
CA GLY A 61 -3.43 -2.35 5.09
C GLY A 61 -2.04 -1.90 5.52
N CYS A 62 -1.91 -1.46 6.79
CA CYS A 62 -0.69 -0.85 7.31
C CYS A 62 0.51 -1.81 7.39
N SER A 63 0.29 -3.12 7.23
CA SER A 63 1.31 -4.17 7.26
C SER A 63 2.24 -4.06 8.49
N THR A 64 3.51 -3.79 8.27
CA THR A 64 4.52 -3.61 9.35
C THR A 64 4.62 -2.15 9.84
N ALA A 65 3.60 -1.30 9.58
CA ALA A 65 3.48 0.11 9.97
C ALA A 65 4.61 1.02 9.44
N ARG A 66 5.16 0.72 8.25
CA ARG A 66 6.32 1.47 7.73
C ARG A 66 6.00 2.95 7.50
N LEU A 67 4.87 3.26 6.86
CA LEU A 67 4.45 4.64 6.61
C LEU A 67 4.21 5.41 7.92
N LEU A 68 3.50 4.79 8.85
CA LEU A 68 3.19 5.41 10.14
C LEU A 68 4.46 5.75 10.93
N LEU A 69 5.45 4.84 10.91
CA LEU A 69 6.74 5.07 11.55
C LEU A 69 7.55 6.20 10.88
N GLU A 70 7.52 6.31 9.56
CA GLU A 70 8.20 7.42 8.88
C GLU A 70 7.51 8.77 9.16
N LEU A 71 6.19 8.81 9.25
CA LEU A 71 5.43 10.01 9.65
C LEU A 71 5.74 10.40 11.09
N HIS A 72 5.75 9.44 12.03
CA HIS A 72 6.14 9.66 13.42
C HIS A 72 7.57 10.23 13.51
N ARG A 73 8.54 9.63 12.82
CA ARG A 73 9.93 10.11 12.75
C ARG A 73 10.07 11.51 12.16
N ALA A 74 9.22 11.84 11.21
CA ALA A 74 9.18 13.17 10.61
C ALA A 74 8.50 14.21 11.51
N GLY A 75 8.07 13.81 12.70
CA GLY A 75 7.48 14.70 13.72
C GLY A 75 6.01 15.02 13.49
N LEU A 76 5.28 14.24 12.68
CA LEU A 76 3.84 14.41 12.57
C LEU A 76 3.19 14.10 13.91
N ARG A 77 2.37 15.02 14.36
CA ARG A 77 1.55 14.92 15.59
C ARG A 77 0.10 14.59 15.23
N GLY A 78 -0.64 14.12 16.22
CA GLY A 78 -2.05 13.76 16.08
C GLY A 78 -2.25 12.25 16.17
N GLU A 79 -3.36 11.76 15.64
CA GLU A 79 -3.74 10.36 15.72
C GLU A 79 -3.24 9.60 14.49
N LEU A 80 -2.27 8.71 14.70
CA LEU A 80 -1.79 7.77 13.68
C LEU A 80 -2.38 6.40 13.94
N ARG A 81 -3.26 5.94 13.06
CA ARG A 81 -3.95 4.66 13.18
C ARG A 81 -3.67 3.77 11.97
N GLY A 82 -3.32 2.51 12.21
CA GLY A 82 -3.08 1.51 11.18
C GLY A 82 -3.97 0.28 11.36
N ILE A 83 -4.51 -0.23 10.26
CA ILE A 83 -5.37 -1.41 10.23
C ILE A 83 -4.78 -2.43 9.29
N ASP A 84 -4.73 -3.68 9.72
CA ASP A 84 -4.38 -4.82 8.88
C ASP A 84 -5.13 -6.07 9.39
N ASN A 85 -5.50 -6.97 8.49
CA ASN A 85 -6.20 -8.20 8.86
C ASN A 85 -5.24 -9.39 9.11
N SER A 86 -3.93 -9.19 8.96
CA SER A 86 -2.91 -10.19 9.28
C SER A 86 -2.41 -10.03 10.71
N VAL A 87 -2.63 -11.07 11.53
CA VAL A 87 -2.09 -11.16 12.89
C VAL A 87 -0.57 -10.97 12.87
N ALA A 88 0.13 -11.67 11.97
CA ALA A 88 1.59 -11.63 11.87
C ALA A 88 2.12 -10.23 11.52
N MET A 89 1.43 -9.50 10.64
CA MET A 89 1.79 -8.12 10.30
C MET A 89 1.60 -7.18 11.48
N ILE A 90 0.45 -7.23 12.15
CA ILE A 90 0.16 -6.38 13.32
C ILE A 90 1.12 -6.66 14.49
N GLU A 91 1.44 -7.92 14.78
CA GLU A 91 2.44 -8.25 15.80
C GLU A 91 3.82 -7.69 15.46
N ARG A 92 4.22 -7.78 14.19
CA ARG A 92 5.47 -7.21 13.74
C ARG A 92 5.47 -5.68 13.79
N ALA A 93 4.36 -5.06 13.39
CA ALA A 93 4.18 -3.62 13.49
C ALA A 93 4.32 -3.13 14.94
N ARG A 94 3.65 -3.77 15.90
CA ARG A 94 3.75 -3.45 17.32
C ARG A 94 5.19 -3.55 17.84
N LYS A 95 5.91 -4.62 17.49
CA LYS A 95 7.34 -4.79 17.86
C LYS A 95 8.21 -3.67 17.26
N LYS A 96 7.93 -3.24 16.04
CA LYS A 96 8.65 -2.12 15.40
C LYS A 96 8.31 -0.80 16.09
N CYS A 97 7.04 -0.50 16.32
CA CYS A 97 6.63 0.73 17.01
C CYS A 97 7.31 0.83 18.39
N ALA A 98 7.27 -0.23 19.19
CA ALA A 98 7.97 -0.25 20.48
C ALA A 98 9.49 -0.05 20.35
N ALA A 99 10.14 -0.67 19.37
CA ALA A 99 11.58 -0.51 19.14
C ALA A 99 11.98 0.91 18.70
N PHE A 100 11.05 1.70 18.18
CA PHE A 100 11.28 3.08 17.72
C PHE A 100 10.66 4.15 18.64
N GLY A 101 10.11 3.75 19.79
CA GLY A 101 9.48 4.67 20.74
C GLY A 101 8.22 5.36 20.15
N ALA A 102 7.43 4.60 19.41
CA ALA A 102 6.24 5.06 18.70
C ALA A 102 4.99 4.27 19.14
N GLU A 103 4.88 4.01 20.45
CA GLU A 103 3.80 3.24 21.06
C GLU A 103 2.44 3.94 20.99
N GLU A 104 2.41 5.25 20.72
CA GLU A 104 1.21 6.03 20.50
C GLU A 104 0.52 5.73 19.16
N ILE A 105 1.19 5.07 18.21
CA ILE A 105 0.57 4.59 16.97
C ILE A 105 -0.42 3.48 17.31
N VAL A 106 -1.70 3.72 17.00
CA VAL A 106 -2.79 2.77 17.24
C VAL A 106 -2.81 1.72 16.14
N LEU A 107 -2.60 0.44 16.49
CA LEU A 107 -2.58 -0.67 15.54
C LEU A 107 -3.71 -1.65 15.83
N GLU A 108 -4.59 -1.85 14.85
CA GLU A 108 -5.78 -2.69 14.95
C GLU A 108 -5.72 -3.89 14.01
N LEU A 109 -6.06 -5.05 14.55
CA LEU A 109 -6.30 -6.25 13.76
C LEU A 109 -7.76 -6.27 13.34
N ALA A 110 -8.05 -5.88 12.10
CA ALA A 110 -9.41 -5.81 11.58
C ALA A 110 -9.44 -5.87 10.05
N ASP A 111 -10.62 -6.17 9.49
CA ASP A 111 -10.86 -6.07 8.04
C ASP A 111 -11.18 -4.61 7.68
N ILE A 112 -10.43 -4.05 6.73
CA ILE A 112 -10.63 -2.68 6.23
C ILE A 112 -12.02 -2.46 5.61
N LEU A 113 -12.70 -3.53 5.22
CA LEU A 113 -14.07 -3.47 4.70
C LEU A 113 -15.12 -3.27 5.79
N GLU A 114 -14.78 -3.50 7.07
CA GLU A 114 -15.73 -3.46 8.19
C GLU A 114 -15.49 -2.30 9.16
N VAL A 115 -14.25 -1.78 9.21
CA VAL A 115 -13.91 -0.71 10.17
C VAL A 115 -14.59 0.62 9.83
N PRO A 116 -15.02 1.40 10.84
CA PRO A 116 -15.51 2.74 10.62
C PRO A 116 -14.37 3.67 10.18
N ILE A 117 -14.69 4.55 9.21
CA ILE A 117 -13.80 5.59 8.73
C ILE A 117 -14.54 6.91 8.94
N GLU A 118 -14.15 7.67 9.98
CA GLU A 118 -14.88 8.86 10.38
C GLU A 118 -13.93 9.94 10.91
N GLY A 119 -14.10 11.16 10.41
CA GLY A 119 -13.42 12.33 10.92
C GLY A 119 -11.91 12.30 10.76
N VAL A 120 -11.40 11.67 9.67
CA VAL A 120 -9.97 11.58 9.37
C VAL A 120 -9.56 12.65 8.35
N ASP A 121 -8.34 13.14 8.46
CA ASP A 121 -7.80 14.16 7.56
C ASP A 121 -7.05 13.53 6.39
N VAL A 122 -6.47 12.35 6.62
CA VAL A 122 -5.71 11.60 5.61
C VAL A 122 -6.04 10.12 5.73
N VAL A 123 -6.31 9.49 4.61
CA VAL A 123 -6.35 8.02 4.49
C VAL A 123 -5.21 7.59 3.55
N THR A 124 -4.55 6.50 3.89
CA THR A 124 -3.55 5.87 3.02
C THR A 124 -3.90 4.41 2.76
N ALA A 125 -3.57 3.90 1.56
CA ALA A 125 -3.74 2.50 1.18
C ALA A 125 -2.64 2.09 0.18
N ASN A 126 -1.44 1.82 0.69
CA ASN A 126 -0.29 1.53 -0.16
C ASN A 126 -0.26 0.06 -0.58
N TYR A 127 -0.47 -0.20 -1.88
CA TYR A 127 -0.51 -1.54 -2.46
C TYR A 127 -1.56 -2.45 -1.79
N THR A 128 -2.72 -1.88 -1.45
CA THR A 128 -3.76 -2.52 -0.65
C THR A 128 -5.02 -2.81 -1.46
N LEU A 129 -5.53 -1.84 -2.24
CA LEU A 129 -6.79 -2.00 -2.98
C LEU A 129 -6.73 -3.16 -3.98
N GLN A 130 -5.56 -3.42 -4.55
CA GLN A 130 -5.35 -4.53 -5.49
C GLN A 130 -5.65 -5.92 -4.88
N PHE A 131 -5.68 -6.05 -3.55
CA PHE A 131 -6.05 -7.27 -2.83
C PHE A 131 -7.54 -7.33 -2.47
N ILE A 132 -8.27 -6.22 -2.63
CA ILE A 132 -9.73 -6.16 -2.44
C ILE A 132 -10.42 -6.62 -3.73
N ARG A 133 -11.46 -7.41 -3.60
CA ARG A 133 -12.23 -7.85 -4.78
C ARG A 133 -12.79 -6.66 -5.55
N PRO A 134 -12.72 -6.63 -6.89
CA PRO A 134 -13.15 -5.50 -7.71
C PRO A 134 -14.53 -4.95 -7.35
N LEU A 135 -15.50 -5.83 -7.09
CA LEU A 135 -16.87 -5.45 -6.73
C LEU A 135 -17.01 -4.72 -5.37
N GLN A 136 -16.03 -4.87 -4.48
CA GLN A 136 -16.04 -4.25 -3.15
C GLN A 136 -15.32 -2.90 -3.11
N ARG A 137 -14.42 -2.62 -4.08
CA ARG A 137 -13.63 -1.39 -4.12
C ARG A 137 -14.47 -0.11 -4.17
N PRO A 138 -15.54 -0.02 -5.00
CA PRO A 138 -16.37 1.19 -5.03
C PRO A 138 -16.99 1.54 -3.69
N ALA A 139 -17.49 0.55 -2.95
CA ALA A 139 -18.06 0.77 -1.63
C ALA A 139 -16.99 1.22 -0.61
N LEU A 140 -15.79 0.60 -0.64
CA LEU A 140 -14.69 0.99 0.24
C LEU A 140 -14.23 2.42 -0.05
N VAL A 141 -13.99 2.79 -1.33
CA VAL A 141 -13.50 4.12 -1.69
C VAL A 141 -14.55 5.20 -1.40
N ARG A 142 -15.85 4.89 -1.54
CA ARG A 142 -16.93 5.78 -1.12
C ARG A 142 -16.92 6.00 0.40
N ARG A 143 -16.75 4.96 1.21
CA ARG A 143 -16.61 5.10 2.67
C ARG A 143 -15.38 5.91 3.06
N ILE A 144 -14.27 5.78 2.34
CA ILE A 144 -13.08 6.62 2.54
C ILE A 144 -13.46 8.09 2.28
N TYR A 145 -14.11 8.40 1.16
CA TYR A 145 -14.56 9.74 0.83
C TYR A 145 -15.50 10.31 1.91
N GLU A 146 -16.51 9.56 2.31
CA GLU A 146 -17.49 9.98 3.31
C GLU A 146 -16.84 10.23 4.68
N GLY A 147 -15.88 9.39 5.09
CA GLY A 147 -15.18 9.49 6.37
C GLY A 147 -14.10 10.55 6.45
N LEU A 148 -13.62 11.05 5.32
CA LEU A 148 -12.67 12.15 5.28
C LEU A 148 -13.31 13.47 5.69
N ASN A 149 -12.59 14.29 6.44
CA ASN A 149 -12.93 15.69 6.71
C ASN A 149 -12.88 16.50 5.41
N GLU A 150 -13.54 17.68 5.39
CA GLU A 150 -13.45 18.63 4.26
C GLU A 150 -11.98 19.01 3.98
N GLY A 151 -11.61 18.94 2.69
CA GLY A 151 -10.22 19.09 2.24
C GLY A 151 -9.32 17.93 2.71
N GLY A 152 -9.89 16.81 3.13
CA GLY A 152 -9.16 15.58 3.44
C GLY A 152 -8.59 14.92 2.17
N GLU A 153 -7.58 14.08 2.34
CA GLU A 153 -6.86 13.47 1.22
C GLU A 153 -6.76 11.96 1.35
N PHE A 154 -6.88 11.28 0.22
CA PHE A 154 -6.64 9.86 0.10
C PHE A 154 -5.42 9.61 -0.79
N TYR A 155 -4.41 8.93 -0.25
CA TYR A 155 -3.22 8.47 -0.97
C TYR A 155 -3.25 6.96 -1.13
N PHE A 156 -3.04 6.48 -2.34
CA PHE A 156 -2.94 5.04 -2.55
C PHE A 156 -1.95 4.72 -3.69
N SER A 157 -1.28 3.60 -3.53
CA SER A 157 -0.32 3.09 -4.52
C SER A 157 -0.77 1.73 -4.99
N GLU A 158 -0.72 1.48 -6.30
CA GLU A 158 -1.17 0.23 -6.89
C GLU A 158 -0.25 -0.22 -8.03
N LYS A 159 -0.20 -1.51 -8.24
CA LYS A 159 0.22 -2.04 -9.52
C LYS A 159 -0.93 -1.86 -10.50
N VAL A 160 -0.64 -1.43 -11.72
CA VAL A 160 -1.65 -1.15 -12.76
C VAL A 160 -1.44 -1.99 -14.00
N LEU A 161 -2.50 -2.08 -14.81
CA LEU A 161 -2.49 -2.60 -16.18
C LEU A 161 -2.50 -1.45 -17.17
N PHE A 162 -2.06 -1.73 -18.40
CA PHE A 162 -2.19 -0.83 -19.54
C PHE A 162 -3.23 -1.38 -20.50
N ASP A 163 -4.04 -0.49 -21.09
CA ASP A 163 -5.07 -0.88 -22.07
C ASP A 163 -4.46 -1.43 -23.38
N ASP A 164 -3.28 -0.92 -23.79
CA ASP A 164 -2.52 -1.50 -24.89
C ASP A 164 -1.77 -2.78 -24.42
N PRO A 165 -2.14 -3.97 -24.95
CA PRO A 165 -1.51 -5.23 -24.53
C PRO A 165 -0.01 -5.31 -24.84
N ARG A 166 0.50 -4.56 -25.82
CA ARG A 166 1.92 -4.53 -26.16
C ARG A 166 2.68 -3.75 -25.09
N LEU A 167 2.17 -2.56 -24.77
CA LEU A 167 2.74 -1.72 -23.72
C LEU A 167 2.67 -2.42 -22.37
N ASP A 168 1.56 -3.07 -22.04
CA ASP A 168 1.41 -3.82 -20.79
C ASP A 168 2.49 -4.90 -20.66
N LYS A 169 2.70 -5.68 -21.73
CA LYS A 169 3.75 -6.70 -21.76
C LYS A 169 5.15 -6.09 -21.60
N GLU A 170 5.46 -5.00 -22.29
CA GLU A 170 6.75 -4.31 -22.19
C GLU A 170 6.99 -3.81 -20.76
N MET A 171 5.99 -3.21 -20.12
CA MET A 171 6.09 -2.74 -18.73
C MET A 171 6.29 -3.89 -17.72
N ILE A 172 5.65 -5.04 -17.96
CA ILE A 172 5.87 -6.25 -17.15
C ILE A 172 7.30 -6.76 -17.34
N GLU A 173 7.85 -6.79 -18.54
CA GLU A 173 9.22 -7.22 -18.81
C GLU A 173 10.25 -6.29 -18.15
N ILE A 174 10.06 -4.97 -18.26
CA ILE A 174 10.88 -3.96 -17.56
C ILE A 174 10.83 -4.17 -16.04
N TYR A 175 9.68 -4.48 -15.50
CA TYR A 175 9.53 -4.80 -14.08
C TYR A 175 10.26 -6.08 -13.69
N TYR A 176 10.26 -7.12 -14.54
CA TYR A 176 11.02 -8.35 -14.28
C TYR A 176 12.51 -8.10 -14.33
N ASP A 177 13.01 -7.26 -15.25
CA ASP A 177 14.41 -6.85 -15.28
C ASP A 177 14.81 -6.10 -14.01
N TYR A 178 13.93 -5.21 -13.50
CA TYR A 178 14.15 -4.58 -12.21
C TYR A 178 14.32 -5.63 -11.09
N LYS A 179 13.42 -6.62 -10.99
CA LYS A 179 13.52 -7.68 -9.98
C LYS A 179 14.80 -8.50 -10.09
N ARG A 180 15.24 -8.83 -11.32
CA ARG A 180 16.53 -9.51 -11.56
C ARG A 180 17.70 -8.68 -11.01
N LYS A 181 17.72 -7.38 -11.27
CA LYS A 181 18.71 -6.44 -10.72
C LYS A 181 18.69 -6.38 -9.20
N GLN A 182 17.53 -6.60 -8.58
CA GLN A 182 17.39 -6.72 -7.12
C GLN A 182 17.78 -8.11 -6.58
N GLY A 183 18.22 -9.02 -7.45
CA GLY A 183 18.76 -10.34 -7.09
C GLY A 183 17.70 -11.43 -6.92
N TYR A 184 16.53 -11.28 -7.54
CA TYR A 184 15.58 -12.39 -7.71
C TYR A 184 15.95 -13.21 -8.94
N SER A 185 15.86 -14.52 -8.83
CA SER A 185 15.97 -15.45 -9.98
C SER A 185 14.66 -15.45 -10.80
N ASP A 186 14.74 -15.91 -12.05
CA ASP A 186 13.55 -16.08 -12.90
C ASP A 186 12.55 -17.05 -12.28
N TYR A 187 13.03 -18.06 -11.57
CA TYR A 187 12.17 -18.99 -10.80
C TYR A 187 11.40 -18.28 -9.71
N GLU A 188 12.06 -17.45 -8.87
CA GLU A 188 11.38 -16.69 -7.81
C GLU A 188 10.38 -15.69 -8.39
N ILE A 189 10.69 -15.08 -9.53
CA ILE A 189 9.79 -14.15 -10.24
C ILE A 189 8.53 -14.89 -10.72
N ALA A 190 8.69 -16.06 -11.36
CA ALA A 190 7.59 -16.87 -11.84
C ALA A 190 6.74 -17.42 -10.68
N SER A 191 7.38 -17.98 -9.66
CA SER A 191 6.69 -18.54 -8.48
C SER A 191 5.87 -17.47 -7.75
N LYS A 192 6.42 -16.24 -7.59
CA LYS A 192 5.68 -15.13 -6.97
C LYS A 192 4.50 -14.68 -7.82
N ARG A 193 4.66 -14.63 -9.16
CA ARG A 193 3.56 -14.31 -10.08
C ARG A 193 2.42 -15.30 -9.95
N GLU A 194 2.71 -16.60 -9.98
CA GLU A 194 1.73 -17.68 -9.85
C GLU A 194 1.02 -17.64 -8.48
N ALA A 195 1.78 -17.43 -7.40
CA ALA A 195 1.21 -17.32 -6.06
C ALA A 195 0.25 -16.14 -5.90
N LEU A 196 0.47 -15.04 -6.64
CA LEU A 196 -0.38 -13.84 -6.62
C LEU A 196 -1.50 -13.87 -7.66
N GLU A 197 -1.55 -14.87 -8.51
CA GLU A 197 -2.63 -15.01 -9.49
C GLU A 197 -3.99 -15.14 -8.79
N ASN A 198 -4.97 -14.34 -9.23
CA ASN A 198 -6.30 -14.21 -8.59
C ASN A 198 -6.31 -13.74 -7.12
N VAL A 199 -5.15 -13.38 -6.56
CA VAL A 199 -5.01 -12.74 -5.23
C VAL A 199 -4.83 -11.24 -5.41
N LEU A 200 -3.89 -10.83 -6.26
CA LEU A 200 -3.65 -9.45 -6.66
C LEU A 200 -4.34 -9.19 -7.99
N ILE A 201 -5.33 -8.29 -7.99
CA ILE A 201 -6.12 -7.94 -9.19
C ILE A 201 -5.91 -6.46 -9.48
N PRO A 202 -5.00 -6.10 -10.41
CA PRO A 202 -4.74 -4.70 -10.73
C PRO A 202 -5.88 -4.11 -11.56
N PHE A 203 -6.09 -2.80 -11.43
CA PHE A 203 -6.89 -1.97 -12.32
C PHE A 203 -5.98 -1.18 -13.25
N THR A 204 -6.51 -0.62 -14.33
CA THR A 204 -5.81 0.40 -15.13
C THR A 204 -5.72 1.72 -14.36
N ILE A 205 -4.90 2.65 -14.86
CA ILE A 205 -4.83 4.02 -14.28
C ILE A 205 -6.22 4.66 -14.33
N GLU A 206 -6.90 4.60 -15.48
CA GLU A 206 -8.21 5.24 -15.66
C GLU A 206 -9.28 4.60 -14.76
N GLU A 207 -9.27 3.29 -14.56
CA GLU A 207 -10.17 2.63 -13.61
C GLU A 207 -9.96 3.11 -12.19
N ASN A 208 -8.71 3.29 -11.74
CA ASN A 208 -8.39 3.83 -10.43
C ASN A 208 -8.81 5.30 -10.27
N LEU A 209 -8.58 6.14 -11.29
CA LEU A 209 -9.03 7.53 -11.30
C LEU A 209 -10.56 7.63 -11.28
N ARG A 210 -11.24 6.82 -12.08
CA ARG A 210 -12.71 6.75 -12.15
C ARG A 210 -13.30 6.29 -10.82
N LEU A 211 -12.71 5.28 -10.18
CA LEU A 211 -13.12 4.79 -8.87
C LEU A 211 -13.19 5.91 -7.83
N CYS A 212 -12.19 6.79 -7.80
CA CYS A 212 -12.17 7.94 -6.90
C CYS A 212 -13.18 9.03 -7.32
N ARG A 213 -13.28 9.38 -8.61
CA ARG A 213 -14.24 10.37 -9.10
C ARG A 213 -15.69 9.95 -8.82
N GLU A 214 -16.03 8.68 -9.04
CA GLU A 214 -17.36 8.13 -8.74
C GLU A 214 -17.68 8.09 -7.24
N ALA A 215 -16.65 8.00 -6.36
CA ALA A 215 -16.83 8.14 -4.94
C ALA A 215 -17.10 9.57 -4.47
N GLY A 216 -16.78 10.60 -5.29
CA GLY A 216 -17.03 12.01 -5.02
C GLY A 216 -15.79 12.89 -4.89
N PHE A 217 -14.58 12.35 -5.02
CA PHE A 217 -13.35 13.16 -4.94
C PHE A 217 -13.31 14.23 -6.03
N SER A 218 -13.05 15.48 -5.61
CA SER A 218 -13.04 16.66 -6.50
C SER A 218 -11.82 16.70 -7.42
N ARG A 219 -10.69 16.19 -6.94
CA ARG A 219 -9.42 16.11 -7.67
C ARG A 219 -8.78 14.75 -7.45
N VAL A 220 -8.28 14.14 -8.52
CA VAL A 220 -7.53 12.90 -8.47
C VAL A 220 -6.32 13.01 -9.39
N ASP A 221 -5.13 12.97 -8.82
CA ASP A 221 -3.85 13.15 -9.52
C ASP A 221 -2.98 11.90 -9.41
N THR A 222 -2.21 11.61 -10.46
CA THR A 222 -1.08 10.70 -10.40
C THR A 222 0.15 11.48 -9.92
N VAL A 223 0.67 11.12 -8.75
CA VAL A 223 1.83 11.82 -8.14
C VAL A 223 3.16 11.10 -8.34
N PHE A 224 3.10 9.82 -8.70
CA PHE A 224 4.27 9.03 -9.07
C PHE A 224 3.86 7.91 -10.04
N GLN A 225 4.73 7.62 -11.00
CA GLN A 225 4.61 6.44 -11.87
C GLN A 225 5.97 5.91 -12.27
N TRP A 226 6.14 4.62 -12.19
CA TRP A 226 7.25 3.89 -12.82
C TRP A 226 6.75 2.54 -13.34
N ALA A 227 6.94 2.32 -14.65
CA ALA A 227 6.37 1.16 -15.34
C ALA A 227 4.90 0.96 -14.92
N ASN A 228 4.56 -0.19 -14.37
CA ASN A 228 3.21 -0.54 -13.91
C ASN A 228 3.00 -0.34 -12.40
N PHE A 229 3.72 0.59 -11.77
CA PHE A 229 3.52 1.01 -10.38
C PHE A 229 3.16 2.49 -10.33
N VAL A 230 2.04 2.81 -9.72
CA VAL A 230 1.47 4.16 -9.71
C VAL A 230 1.04 4.54 -8.31
N THR A 231 1.27 5.80 -7.94
CA THR A 231 0.75 6.41 -6.71
C THR A 231 -0.20 7.54 -7.06
N PHE A 232 -1.36 7.53 -6.45
CA PHE A 232 -2.43 8.49 -6.64
C PHE A 232 -2.64 9.33 -5.38
N ARG A 233 -3.12 10.56 -5.58
CA ARG A 233 -3.65 11.43 -4.55
C ARG A 233 -5.05 11.86 -4.96
N ALA A 234 -6.02 11.69 -4.08
CA ALA A 234 -7.39 12.16 -4.27
C ALA A 234 -7.76 13.14 -3.15
N GLU A 235 -8.41 14.25 -3.49
CA GLU A 235 -8.80 15.33 -2.57
C GLU A 235 -10.33 15.46 -2.51
N LYS A 236 -10.87 15.49 -1.27
CA LYS A 236 -12.29 15.69 -0.99
C LYS A 236 -12.69 17.15 -1.14
#